data_3ade27bcdfb541a28f9be6d299c56341
#
_entry.id   3ade27bcdfb541a28f9be6d299c56341
#
_cell.length_a   1.000
_cell.length_b   1.000
_cell.length_c   1.000
_cell.angle_alpha   90.00
_cell.angle_beta   90.00
_cell.angle_gamma   90.00
#
_symmetry.space_group_name_H-M   'P 1'
#
loop_
_entity.id
_entity.type
_entity.pdbx_description
1 polymer ?
#
loop_
_entity_poly.entity_id
_entity_poly.type
_entity_poly.pdbx_seq_one_letter_code
_entity_poly.pdbx_strand_id
1 'polypeptide(L)'
;MLSSLLLAAALWPSAVTQNCKPLDNSIMVGVAQSPSDTHLYCELVSQPNAASLEVSYVFNDKQIAEKKINYGASSTKPSIAQKDFRFGEIRTADVSAKNVELHYQENAQKKPGGVTIPLEKVDVVDAGFDYFVRDHWDELRSGKTLSVNFASMAHLKALPLRISAQPLEKCSNNNEKNSQLFCFFVEIDNAILRMLLGNIKLIYDQQHRLYEFNGVVNILGENQDNQKAVIRYFYGSDYQPADK
;
A
#
# COMPACT_ATOMS: atom_id res chain seq x y z
N MET A 1 -22.76 5.72 40.85
CA MET A 1 -21.78 4.68 40.41
C MET A 1 -21.26 5.15 39.06
N LEU A 2 -20.07 5.79 39.04
CA LEU A 2 -19.42 6.19 37.81
C LEU A 2 -18.67 4.94 37.29
N SER A 3 -19.14 4.40 36.17
CA SER A 3 -18.44 3.32 35.46
C SER A 3 -17.31 3.97 34.66
N SER A 4 -16.07 3.87 35.14
CA SER A 4 -14.88 4.25 34.39
C SER A 4 -14.68 3.24 33.27
N LEU A 5 -15.05 3.59 32.04
CA LEU A 5 -14.58 2.89 30.86
C LEU A 5 -13.06 3.16 30.74
N LEU A 6 -12.26 2.21 31.19
CA LEU A 6 -10.85 2.11 30.84
C LEU A 6 -10.80 1.79 29.34
N LEU A 7 -10.54 2.80 28.49
CA LEU A 7 -10.09 2.54 27.13
C LEU A 7 -8.75 1.78 27.26
N ALA A 8 -8.75 0.51 26.91
CA ALA A 8 -7.52 -0.23 26.75
C ALA A 8 -6.80 0.35 25.54
N ALA A 9 -5.76 1.16 25.78
CA ALA A 9 -4.87 1.60 24.70
C ALA A 9 -4.30 0.34 24.04
N ALA A 10 -4.44 0.23 22.73
CA ALA A 10 -3.88 -0.88 21.96
C ALA A 10 -2.38 -0.93 22.22
N LEU A 11 -1.90 -2.04 22.82
CA LEU A 11 -0.47 -2.24 23.08
C LEU A 11 0.20 -2.63 21.78
N TRP A 12 0.80 -1.65 21.12
CA TRP A 12 1.61 -1.90 19.92
C TRP A 12 2.89 -2.65 20.25
N PRO A 13 3.36 -3.59 19.37
CA PRO A 13 4.62 -4.29 19.56
C PRO A 13 5.82 -3.34 19.68
N SER A 14 6.89 -3.78 20.34
CA SER A 14 8.12 -3.00 20.51
C SER A 14 8.74 -2.55 19.17
N ALA A 15 8.63 -3.37 18.12
CA ALA A 15 9.06 -3.01 16.77
C ALA A 15 8.37 -1.75 16.23
N VAL A 16 7.11 -1.51 16.62
CA VAL A 16 6.38 -0.27 16.29
C VAL A 16 6.84 0.86 17.20
N THR A 17 6.77 0.68 18.52
CA THR A 17 6.98 1.77 19.48
C THR A 17 8.41 2.33 19.51
N GLN A 18 9.40 1.58 19.03
CA GLN A 18 10.77 2.04 18.86
C GLN A 18 10.97 3.01 17.68
N ASN A 19 10.17 2.88 16.64
CA ASN A 19 10.35 3.63 15.39
C ASN A 19 9.19 4.59 15.09
N CYS A 20 8.00 4.28 15.60
CA CYS A 20 6.75 4.96 15.26
C CYS A 20 6.00 5.37 16.52
N LYS A 21 5.24 6.46 16.43
CA LYS A 21 4.29 6.88 17.46
C LYS A 21 2.88 6.77 16.91
N PRO A 22 2.20 5.62 17.08
CA PRO A 22 0.83 5.46 16.63
C PRO A 22 -0.08 6.52 17.24
N LEU A 23 -1.04 7.01 16.47
CA LEU A 23 -2.11 7.86 16.97
C LEU A 23 -3.18 7.01 17.66
N ASP A 24 -3.98 7.59 18.53
CA ASP A 24 -5.04 6.88 19.29
C ASP A 24 -6.06 6.19 18.36
N ASN A 25 -6.27 6.74 17.16
CA ASN A 25 -7.17 6.19 16.15
C ASN A 25 -6.46 5.35 15.08
N SER A 26 -5.19 5.01 15.27
CA SER A 26 -4.47 4.14 14.32
C SER A 26 -4.98 2.71 14.41
N ILE A 27 -5.49 2.19 13.30
CA ILE A 27 -5.93 0.80 13.16
C ILE A 27 -4.83 -0.12 12.62
N MET A 28 -3.85 0.46 11.92
CA MET A 28 -2.70 -0.25 11.34
C MET A 28 -1.49 0.68 11.31
N VAL A 29 -0.31 0.12 11.51
CA VAL A 29 0.97 0.83 11.40
C VAL A 29 1.91 0.07 10.47
N GLY A 30 2.43 0.75 9.46
CA GLY A 30 3.53 0.29 8.62
C GLY A 30 4.85 0.89 9.08
N VAL A 31 5.85 0.05 9.34
CA VAL A 31 7.22 0.48 9.63
C VAL A 31 8.04 0.28 8.38
N ALA A 32 8.42 1.37 7.72
CA ALA A 32 9.19 1.34 6.48
C ALA A 32 10.69 1.45 6.75
N GLN A 33 11.45 0.52 6.18
CA GLN A 33 12.91 0.46 6.26
C GLN A 33 13.52 0.36 4.86
N SER A 34 14.74 0.84 4.69
CA SER A 34 15.51 0.58 3.48
C SER A 34 15.91 -0.90 3.40
N PRO A 35 16.36 -1.41 2.23
CA PRO A 35 16.91 -2.75 2.13
C PRO A 35 18.12 -3.03 3.05
N SER A 36 18.74 -1.98 3.60
CA SER A 36 19.82 -2.04 4.58
C SER A 36 19.37 -1.76 6.03
N ASP A 37 18.07 -1.97 6.32
CA ASP A 37 17.45 -1.84 7.65
C ASP A 37 17.47 -0.43 8.27
N THR A 38 17.71 0.62 7.46
CA THR A 38 17.60 1.99 7.94
C THR A 38 16.13 2.41 7.95
N HIS A 39 15.64 2.94 9.09
CA HIS A 39 14.28 3.47 9.18
C HIS A 39 14.06 4.64 8.21
N LEU A 40 12.98 4.56 7.44
CA LEU A 40 12.63 5.56 6.43
C LEU A 40 11.44 6.43 6.86
N TYR A 41 10.34 5.80 7.27
CA TYR A 41 9.12 6.46 7.74
C TYR A 41 8.15 5.45 8.36
N CYS A 42 7.12 5.99 8.99
CA CYS A 42 5.97 5.23 9.48
C CYS A 42 4.73 5.54 8.64
N GLU A 43 3.92 4.54 8.36
CA GLU A 43 2.55 4.68 7.84
C GLU A 43 1.57 4.52 8.99
N LEU A 44 0.93 5.60 9.41
CA LEU A 44 -0.11 5.56 10.43
C LEU A 44 -1.46 5.58 9.74
N VAL A 45 -2.17 4.46 9.79
CA VAL A 45 -3.44 4.27 9.08
C VAL A 45 -4.59 4.41 10.05
N SER A 46 -5.54 5.25 9.71
CA SER A 46 -6.81 5.43 10.42
C SER A 46 -7.99 5.19 9.48
N GLN A 47 -9.15 4.88 10.06
CA GLN A 47 -10.39 4.64 9.34
C GLN A 47 -11.47 5.61 9.80
N PRO A 48 -11.59 6.80 9.16
CA PRO A 48 -12.59 7.80 9.55
C PRO A 48 -14.03 7.31 9.40
N ASN A 49 -14.29 6.43 8.44
CA ASN A 49 -15.58 5.77 8.23
C ASN A 49 -15.38 4.43 7.48
N ALA A 50 -16.44 3.63 7.36
CA ALA A 50 -16.38 2.30 6.75
C ALA A 50 -15.88 2.29 5.29
N ALA A 51 -16.00 3.40 4.57
CA ALA A 51 -15.63 3.50 3.15
C ALA A 51 -14.32 4.27 2.92
N SER A 52 -13.59 4.68 3.95
CA SER A 52 -12.38 5.47 3.76
C SER A 52 -11.26 5.08 4.71
N LEU A 53 -10.03 5.19 4.19
CA LEU A 53 -8.80 5.14 4.98
C LEU A 53 -8.01 6.42 4.79
N GLU A 54 -7.30 6.82 5.83
CA GLU A 54 -6.33 7.90 5.78
C GLU A 54 -4.98 7.36 6.26
N VAL A 55 -3.93 7.67 5.50
CA VAL A 55 -2.55 7.30 5.84
C VAL A 55 -1.75 8.58 6.08
N SER A 56 -1.21 8.71 7.28
CA SER A 56 -0.20 9.74 7.60
C SER A 56 1.18 9.09 7.50
N TYR A 57 2.02 9.61 6.63
CA TYR A 57 3.43 9.22 6.53
C TYR A 57 4.25 10.11 7.45
N VAL A 58 4.95 9.51 8.41
CA VAL A 58 5.66 10.25 9.47
C VAL A 58 7.12 9.85 9.52
N PHE A 59 8.02 10.83 9.55
CA PHE A 59 9.44 10.64 9.77
C PHE A 59 9.95 11.65 10.80
N ASN A 60 10.68 11.18 11.83
CA ASN A 60 11.18 12.01 12.94
C ASN A 60 10.08 12.91 13.55
N ASP A 61 8.94 12.30 13.89
CA ASP A 61 7.75 12.96 14.47
C ASP A 61 7.12 14.06 13.59
N LYS A 62 7.50 14.14 12.31
CA LYS A 62 6.91 15.08 11.36
C LYS A 62 6.11 14.33 10.29
N GLN A 63 4.90 14.78 10.04
CA GLN A 63 4.15 14.31 8.89
C GLN A 63 4.81 14.81 7.61
N ILE A 64 5.29 13.87 6.78
CA ILE A 64 5.98 14.16 5.52
C ILE A 64 5.04 14.05 4.31
N ALA A 65 3.99 13.22 4.43
CA ALA A 65 2.98 13.06 3.38
C ALA A 65 1.66 12.58 3.98
N GLU A 66 0.61 12.64 3.18
CA GLU A 66 -0.69 12.06 3.48
C GLU A 66 -1.26 11.33 2.27
N LYS A 67 -2.11 10.32 2.51
CA LYS A 67 -2.92 9.66 1.49
C LYS A 67 -4.34 9.47 2.01
N LYS A 68 -5.32 9.85 1.20
CA LYS A 68 -6.74 9.58 1.42
C LYS A 68 -7.22 8.56 0.40
N ILE A 69 -7.93 7.56 0.88
CA ILE A 69 -8.43 6.43 0.10
C ILE A 69 -9.93 6.37 0.32
N ASN A 70 -10.71 6.51 -0.74
CA ASN A 70 -12.17 6.42 -0.69
C ASN A 70 -12.64 5.25 -1.53
N TYR A 71 -13.15 4.21 -0.86
CA TYR A 71 -13.74 3.05 -1.49
C TYR A 71 -15.18 3.37 -1.90
N GLY A 72 -15.41 3.40 -3.20
CA GLY A 72 -16.76 3.62 -3.77
C GLY A 72 -17.45 2.28 -4.04
N ALA A 73 -18.00 2.14 -5.25
CA ALA A 73 -18.70 0.92 -5.69
C ALA A 73 -17.78 -0.31 -5.84
N SER A 74 -16.46 -0.12 -5.88
CA SER A 74 -15.46 -1.20 -6.04
C SER A 74 -14.33 -1.02 -5.05
N SER A 75 -14.07 -2.03 -4.24
CA SER A 75 -12.93 -2.07 -3.32
C SER A 75 -11.58 -2.13 -4.04
N THR A 76 -11.53 -2.71 -5.25
CA THR A 76 -10.29 -2.77 -6.04
C THR A 76 -9.98 -1.46 -6.77
N LYS A 77 -10.94 -0.53 -6.88
CA LYS A 77 -10.80 0.73 -7.61
C LYS A 77 -11.21 1.93 -6.74
N PRO A 78 -10.51 2.21 -5.63
CA PRO A 78 -10.78 3.38 -4.80
C PRO A 78 -10.35 4.67 -5.50
N SER A 79 -10.97 5.80 -5.12
CA SER A 79 -10.41 7.11 -5.41
C SER A 79 -9.28 7.41 -4.42
N ILE A 80 -8.20 8.00 -4.93
CA ILE A 80 -6.96 8.27 -4.18
C ILE A 80 -6.60 9.74 -4.27
N ALA A 81 -6.18 10.32 -3.14
CA ALA A 81 -5.51 11.62 -3.11
C ALA A 81 -4.28 11.51 -2.19
N GLN A 82 -3.08 11.65 -2.76
CA GLN A 82 -1.82 11.62 -2.02
C GLN A 82 -1.06 12.92 -2.26
N LYS A 83 -0.44 13.44 -1.19
CA LYS A 83 0.40 14.63 -1.23
C LYS A 83 1.65 14.43 -0.38
N ASP A 84 2.82 14.67 -0.97
CA ASP A 84 4.09 14.77 -0.26
C ASP A 84 4.37 16.25 0.06
N PHE A 85 4.42 16.60 1.34
CA PHE A 85 4.58 17.98 1.80
C PHE A 85 6.00 18.49 1.65
N ARG A 86 6.99 17.60 1.57
CA ARG A 86 8.40 17.97 1.45
C ARG A 86 8.72 18.61 0.10
N PHE A 87 8.07 18.08 -0.94
CA PHE A 87 8.39 18.45 -2.34
C PHE A 87 7.21 19.08 -3.07
N GLY A 88 5.98 18.93 -2.52
CA GLY A 88 4.76 19.35 -3.20
C GLY A 88 4.33 18.40 -4.32
N GLU A 89 4.75 17.12 -4.24
CA GLU A 89 4.25 16.09 -5.13
C GLU A 89 2.78 15.81 -4.84
N ILE A 90 1.99 15.67 -5.91
CA ILE A 90 0.56 15.33 -5.82
C ILE A 90 0.26 14.18 -6.77
N ARG A 91 -0.46 13.17 -6.28
CA ARG A 91 -0.97 12.02 -7.04
C ARG A 91 -2.45 11.87 -6.74
N THR A 92 -3.31 11.91 -7.77
CA THR A 92 -4.72 11.59 -7.57
C THR A 92 -5.22 10.58 -8.59
N ALA A 93 -6.22 9.82 -8.18
CA ALA A 93 -7.03 8.97 -9.02
C ALA A 93 -8.49 9.19 -8.63
N ASP A 94 -9.27 9.82 -9.50
CA ASP A 94 -10.70 10.04 -9.29
C ASP A 94 -11.47 9.00 -10.08
N VAL A 95 -12.16 8.11 -9.36
CA VAL A 95 -12.90 6.99 -9.95
C VAL A 95 -14.37 7.33 -10.06
N SER A 96 -14.90 7.26 -11.27
CA SER A 96 -16.31 7.44 -11.60
C SER A 96 -16.92 6.15 -12.17
N ALA A 97 -18.21 6.16 -12.46
CA ALA A 97 -18.89 5.01 -13.07
C ALA A 97 -18.37 4.64 -14.47
N LYS A 98 -17.63 5.53 -15.15
CA LYS A 98 -17.18 5.31 -16.54
C LYS A 98 -15.67 5.40 -16.71
N ASN A 99 -14.98 6.18 -15.88
CA ASN A 99 -13.59 6.54 -16.07
C ASN A 99 -12.81 6.54 -14.76
N VAL A 100 -11.50 6.42 -14.89
CA VAL A 100 -10.49 6.76 -13.88
C VAL A 100 -9.73 7.97 -14.42
N GLU A 101 -9.77 9.09 -13.70
CA GLU A 101 -9.01 10.30 -14.01
C GLU A 101 -7.76 10.34 -13.13
N LEU A 102 -6.60 10.23 -13.77
CA LEU A 102 -5.31 10.27 -13.09
C LEU A 102 -4.69 11.65 -13.22
N HIS A 103 -4.18 12.19 -12.10
CA HIS A 103 -3.37 13.40 -12.11
C HIS A 103 -2.06 13.17 -11.37
N TYR A 104 -1.01 13.78 -11.89
CA TYR A 104 0.32 13.73 -11.31
C TYR A 104 1.02 15.08 -11.43
N GLN A 105 1.49 15.59 -10.31
CA GLN A 105 2.39 16.72 -10.21
C GLN A 105 3.66 16.28 -9.50
N GLU A 106 4.79 16.31 -10.18
CA GLU A 106 6.07 15.81 -9.69
C GLU A 106 6.58 16.58 -8.46
N ASN A 107 6.44 17.91 -8.48
CA ASN A 107 6.78 18.80 -7.37
C ASN A 107 6.08 20.15 -7.52
N ALA A 108 6.24 21.04 -6.53
CA ALA A 108 5.57 22.33 -6.49
C ALA A 108 5.89 23.27 -7.69
N GLN A 109 7.00 23.06 -8.40
CA GLN A 109 7.44 23.86 -9.55
C GLN A 109 6.94 23.31 -10.89
N LYS A 110 6.51 22.05 -10.93
CA LYS A 110 6.04 21.40 -12.16
C LYS A 110 4.54 21.58 -12.34
N LYS A 111 4.13 21.74 -13.60
CA LYS A 111 2.71 21.73 -13.95
C LYS A 111 2.14 20.32 -13.82
N PRO A 112 0.93 20.14 -13.27
CA PRO A 112 0.29 18.85 -13.22
C PRO A 112 -0.01 18.30 -14.62
N GLY A 113 0.24 17.01 -14.82
CA GLY A 113 -0.26 16.24 -15.95
C GLY A 113 -1.54 15.50 -15.58
N GLY A 114 -2.30 15.05 -16.57
CA GLY A 114 -3.50 14.26 -16.33
C GLY A 114 -3.87 13.40 -17.52
N VAL A 115 -4.62 12.32 -17.26
CA VAL A 115 -5.18 11.42 -18.26
C VAL A 115 -6.50 10.84 -17.77
N THR A 116 -7.43 10.62 -18.70
CA THR A 116 -8.68 9.89 -18.44
C THR A 116 -8.59 8.51 -19.08
N ILE A 117 -8.82 7.47 -18.30
CA ILE A 117 -8.76 6.07 -18.72
C ILE A 117 -10.17 5.48 -18.56
N PRO A 118 -10.76 4.81 -19.57
CA PRO A 118 -12.02 4.09 -19.43
C PRO A 118 -11.95 3.07 -18.28
N LEU A 119 -12.97 3.01 -17.43
CA LEU A 119 -12.98 2.18 -16.22
C LEU A 119 -12.80 0.68 -16.53
N GLU A 120 -13.31 0.22 -17.67
CA GLU A 120 -13.17 -1.17 -18.13
C GLU A 120 -11.73 -1.57 -18.50
N LYS A 121 -10.82 -0.60 -18.65
CA LYS A 121 -9.40 -0.83 -18.93
C LYS A 121 -8.53 -0.82 -17.66
N VAL A 122 -9.15 -0.68 -16.49
CA VAL A 122 -8.48 -0.66 -15.20
C VAL A 122 -9.08 -1.74 -14.31
N ASP A 123 -8.24 -2.58 -13.74
CA ASP A 123 -8.65 -3.61 -12.78
C ASP A 123 -8.42 -3.13 -11.34
N VAL A 124 -7.35 -2.37 -11.12
CA VAL A 124 -6.91 -1.96 -9.79
C VAL A 124 -6.38 -0.53 -9.78
N VAL A 125 -6.68 0.19 -8.71
CA VAL A 125 -6.12 1.51 -8.37
C VAL A 125 -5.45 1.45 -6.99
N ASP A 126 -4.15 1.73 -6.90
CA ASP A 126 -3.35 1.90 -5.68
C ASP A 126 -3.67 0.85 -4.58
N ALA A 127 -4.20 1.29 -3.43
CA ALA A 127 -4.56 0.44 -2.28
C ALA A 127 -5.62 -0.63 -2.58
N GLY A 128 -6.36 -0.50 -3.68
CA GLY A 128 -7.26 -1.54 -4.15
C GLY A 128 -6.55 -2.85 -4.54
N PHE A 129 -5.22 -2.82 -4.67
CA PHE A 129 -4.43 -4.01 -4.96
C PHE A 129 -4.52 -5.07 -3.84
N ASP A 130 -4.60 -4.65 -2.58
CA ASP A 130 -4.80 -5.55 -1.45
C ASP A 130 -6.14 -6.30 -1.56
N TYR A 131 -7.22 -5.62 -1.93
CA TYR A 131 -8.52 -6.26 -2.19
C TYR A 131 -8.46 -7.22 -3.38
N PHE A 132 -7.77 -6.85 -4.46
CA PHE A 132 -7.59 -7.73 -5.61
C PHE A 132 -6.90 -9.05 -5.21
N VAL A 133 -5.85 -9.00 -4.39
CA VAL A 133 -5.17 -10.20 -3.90
C VAL A 133 -6.12 -11.07 -3.07
N ARG A 134 -6.89 -10.48 -2.16
CA ARG A 134 -7.83 -11.19 -1.30
C ARG A 134 -9.00 -11.80 -2.08
N ASP A 135 -9.53 -11.08 -3.06
CA ASP A 135 -10.63 -11.56 -3.90
C ASP A 135 -10.22 -12.75 -4.78
N HIS A 136 -8.95 -12.81 -5.17
CA HIS A 136 -8.40 -13.87 -6.02
C HIS A 136 -7.50 -14.85 -5.25
N TRP A 137 -7.65 -14.91 -3.93
CA TRP A 137 -6.78 -15.67 -3.04
C TRP A 137 -6.65 -17.13 -3.43
N ASP A 138 -7.76 -17.84 -3.63
CA ASP A 138 -7.78 -19.26 -3.97
C ASP A 138 -7.17 -19.53 -5.35
N GLU A 139 -7.40 -18.64 -6.31
CA GLU A 139 -6.80 -18.77 -7.64
C GLU A 139 -5.28 -18.61 -7.58
N LEU A 140 -4.80 -17.60 -6.87
CA LEU A 140 -3.37 -17.37 -6.68
C LEU A 140 -2.72 -18.54 -5.93
N ARG A 141 -3.39 -19.04 -4.87
CA ARG A 141 -2.93 -20.19 -4.10
C ARG A 141 -2.92 -21.50 -4.89
N SER A 142 -3.79 -21.65 -5.89
CA SER A 142 -3.77 -22.80 -6.80
C SER A 142 -2.61 -22.77 -7.80
N GLY A 143 -1.77 -21.73 -7.78
CA GLY A 143 -0.62 -21.55 -8.67
C GLY A 143 -0.93 -20.81 -9.96
N LYS A 144 -2.14 -20.24 -10.11
CA LYS A 144 -2.45 -19.40 -11.27
C LYS A 144 -1.64 -18.09 -11.21
N THR A 145 -1.20 -17.64 -12.38
CA THR A 145 -0.71 -16.27 -12.59
C THR A 145 -1.86 -15.45 -13.14
N LEU A 146 -2.15 -14.33 -12.49
CA LEU A 146 -3.20 -13.41 -12.91
C LEU A 146 -2.61 -12.16 -13.54
N SER A 147 -3.21 -11.70 -14.64
CA SER A 147 -2.91 -10.40 -15.26
C SER A 147 -3.82 -9.34 -14.67
N VAL A 148 -3.28 -8.14 -14.45
CA VAL A 148 -4.01 -7.03 -13.85
C VAL A 148 -3.56 -5.70 -14.45
N ASN A 149 -4.50 -4.88 -14.90
CA ASN A 149 -4.25 -3.52 -15.39
C ASN A 149 -4.29 -2.55 -14.21
N PHE A 150 -3.12 -2.13 -13.75
CA PHE A 150 -2.94 -1.23 -12.62
C PHE A 150 -2.91 0.23 -13.07
N ALA A 151 -3.80 1.08 -12.55
CA ALA A 151 -3.79 2.52 -12.81
C ALA A 151 -2.61 3.19 -12.07
N SER A 152 -1.57 3.54 -12.80
CA SER A 152 -0.38 4.20 -12.26
C SER A 152 -0.51 5.72 -12.36
N MET A 153 -0.69 6.39 -11.22
CA MET A 153 -0.77 7.86 -11.13
C MET A 153 0.54 8.51 -11.59
N ALA A 154 1.69 8.00 -11.15
CA ALA A 154 3.00 8.56 -11.51
C ALA A 154 3.35 8.43 -13.01
N HIS A 155 2.76 7.44 -13.71
CA HIS A 155 3.00 7.23 -15.14
C HIS A 155 1.83 7.68 -16.01
N LEU A 156 0.73 8.12 -15.43
CA LEU A 156 -0.50 8.56 -16.11
C LEU A 156 -1.00 7.54 -17.13
N LYS A 157 -1.03 6.24 -16.75
CA LYS A 157 -1.50 5.16 -17.62
C LYS A 157 -1.85 3.90 -16.84
N ALA A 158 -2.62 3.00 -17.46
CA ALA A 158 -2.76 1.64 -16.99
C ALA A 158 -1.48 0.84 -17.35
N LEU A 159 -0.91 0.17 -16.35
CA LEU A 159 0.26 -0.70 -16.50
C LEU A 159 -0.18 -2.15 -16.43
N PRO A 160 0.13 -2.99 -17.43
CA PRO A 160 -0.12 -4.41 -17.33
C PRO A 160 0.87 -5.03 -16.34
N LEU A 161 0.33 -5.59 -15.27
CA LEU A 161 1.07 -6.32 -14.24
C LEU A 161 0.66 -7.79 -14.26
N ARG A 162 1.49 -8.63 -13.67
CA ARG A 162 1.19 -10.02 -13.34
C ARG A 162 1.40 -10.26 -11.87
N ILE A 163 0.54 -11.05 -11.25
CA ILE A 163 0.71 -11.52 -9.89
C ILE A 163 0.71 -13.04 -9.86
N SER A 164 1.63 -13.63 -9.08
CA SER A 164 1.75 -15.08 -8.90
C SER A 164 2.21 -15.44 -7.50
N ALA A 165 1.71 -16.55 -6.97
CA ALA A 165 2.22 -17.12 -5.74
C ALA A 165 3.66 -17.65 -5.94
N GLN A 166 4.49 -17.49 -4.93
CA GLN A 166 5.88 -17.95 -4.92
C GLN A 166 6.18 -18.70 -3.61
N PRO A 167 7.20 -19.57 -3.59
CA PRO A 167 7.74 -20.10 -2.34
C PRO A 167 8.18 -18.96 -1.40
N LEU A 168 7.91 -19.10 -0.11
CA LEU A 168 8.18 -18.05 0.88
C LEU A 168 9.65 -17.62 0.91
N GLU A 169 10.57 -18.53 0.64
CA GLU A 169 12.01 -18.28 0.60
C GLU A 169 12.43 -17.26 -0.46
N LYS A 170 11.58 -17.02 -1.47
CA LYS A 170 11.83 -15.99 -2.48
C LYS A 170 11.41 -14.60 -2.01
N CYS A 171 10.50 -14.49 -1.03
CA CYS A 171 10.07 -13.23 -0.45
C CYS A 171 10.95 -12.81 0.72
N SER A 172 11.22 -13.72 1.65
CA SER A 172 11.94 -13.42 2.88
C SER A 172 13.38 -13.99 2.84
N ASN A 173 14.35 -13.16 3.22
CA ASN A 173 15.74 -13.59 3.41
C ASN A 173 15.95 -14.22 4.80
N ASN A 174 14.98 -14.08 5.70
CA ASN A 174 15.04 -14.66 7.03
C ASN A 174 14.53 -16.10 6.97
N ASN A 175 15.25 -17.01 7.65
CA ASN A 175 14.85 -18.40 7.90
C ASN A 175 13.58 -18.52 8.78
N GLU A 176 12.66 -17.58 8.68
CA GLU A 176 11.32 -17.70 9.25
C GLU A 176 10.59 -18.83 8.50
N LYS A 177 10.86 -20.06 8.92
CA LYS A 177 10.03 -21.24 8.57
C LYS A 177 8.64 -21.08 9.19
N ASN A 178 8.00 -19.96 8.94
CA ASN A 178 6.64 -19.74 9.37
C ASN A 178 5.72 -20.27 8.28
N SER A 179 5.23 -21.50 8.45
CA SER A 179 4.29 -22.16 7.53
C SER A 179 2.95 -21.41 7.38
N GLN A 180 2.81 -20.26 7.99
CA GLN A 180 1.59 -19.46 8.05
C GLN A 180 1.65 -18.18 7.18
N LEU A 181 2.73 -17.97 6.43
CA LEU A 181 2.90 -16.83 5.55
C LEU A 181 2.85 -17.24 4.08
N PHE A 182 2.35 -16.33 3.26
CA PHE A 182 2.15 -16.54 1.82
C PHE A 182 2.85 -15.44 1.03
N CYS A 183 3.65 -15.84 0.04
CA CYS A 183 4.44 -14.94 -0.77
C CYS A 183 3.83 -14.77 -2.16
N PHE A 184 3.68 -13.51 -2.62
CA PHE A 184 3.27 -13.18 -3.98
C PHE A 184 4.26 -12.22 -4.62
N PHE A 185 4.55 -12.45 -5.89
CA PHE A 185 5.31 -11.51 -6.71
C PHE A 185 4.36 -10.74 -7.61
N VAL A 186 4.57 -9.42 -7.65
CA VAL A 186 3.94 -8.53 -8.62
C VAL A 186 5.02 -8.03 -9.56
N GLU A 187 4.82 -8.24 -10.84
CA GLU A 187 5.78 -7.95 -11.89
C GLU A 187 5.10 -7.18 -13.03
N ILE A 188 5.85 -6.31 -13.70
CA ILE A 188 5.37 -5.73 -14.95
C ILE A 188 5.29 -6.82 -16.01
N ASP A 189 4.17 -6.89 -16.73
CA ASP A 189 3.98 -7.87 -17.82
C ASP A 189 4.73 -7.46 -19.10
N ASN A 190 6.01 -7.14 -18.93
CA ASN A 190 6.97 -6.86 -19.98
C ASN A 190 8.35 -7.30 -19.51
N ALA A 191 8.95 -8.25 -20.21
CA ALA A 191 10.21 -8.87 -19.80
C ALA A 191 11.37 -7.87 -19.67
N ILE A 192 11.45 -6.85 -20.54
CA ILE A 192 12.53 -5.86 -20.53
C ILE A 192 12.34 -4.90 -19.34
N LEU A 193 11.13 -4.38 -19.12
CA LEU A 193 10.83 -3.48 -18.02
C LEU A 193 10.94 -4.17 -16.66
N ARG A 194 10.62 -5.45 -16.58
CA ARG A 194 10.78 -6.28 -15.37
C ARG A 194 12.23 -6.34 -14.90
N MET A 195 13.19 -6.49 -15.84
CA MET A 195 14.63 -6.48 -15.50
C MET A 195 15.08 -5.14 -14.90
N LEU A 196 14.46 -4.03 -15.29
CA LEU A 196 14.84 -2.69 -14.85
C LEU A 196 14.19 -2.28 -13.51
N LEU A 197 12.93 -2.66 -13.29
CA LEU A 197 12.15 -2.18 -12.14
C LEU A 197 12.13 -3.19 -10.97
N GLY A 198 12.51 -4.45 -11.23
CA GLY A 198 12.46 -5.52 -10.25
C GLY A 198 11.02 -5.95 -9.93
N ASN A 199 10.91 -6.88 -8.98
CA ASN A 199 9.63 -7.41 -8.53
C ASN A 199 9.21 -6.72 -7.24
N ILE A 200 7.91 -6.46 -7.08
CA ILE A 200 7.32 -6.17 -5.79
C ILE A 200 7.00 -7.51 -5.14
N LYS A 201 7.40 -7.67 -3.88
CA LYS A 201 7.12 -8.86 -3.07
C LYS A 201 6.11 -8.50 -2.01
N LEU A 202 5.06 -9.31 -1.92
CA LEU A 202 4.00 -9.15 -0.93
C LEU A 202 3.98 -10.42 -0.08
N ILE A 203 3.99 -10.26 1.23
CA ILE A 203 3.80 -11.35 2.18
C ILE A 203 2.49 -11.12 2.91
N TYR A 204 1.65 -12.14 2.95
CA TYR A 204 0.37 -12.14 3.64
C TYR A 204 0.36 -13.18 4.77
N ASP A 205 -0.43 -12.92 5.82
CA ASP A 205 -0.69 -13.88 6.90
C ASP A 205 -1.90 -14.79 6.58
N GLN A 206 -2.23 -15.70 7.51
CA GLN A 206 -3.36 -16.63 7.39
C GLN A 206 -4.74 -15.94 7.41
N GLN A 207 -4.82 -14.74 7.95
CA GLN A 207 -6.01 -13.91 7.93
C GLN A 207 -6.12 -13.07 6.65
N HIS A 208 -5.29 -13.35 5.64
CA HIS A 208 -5.19 -12.62 4.38
C HIS A 208 -4.86 -11.12 4.59
N ARG A 209 -4.14 -10.77 5.65
CA ARG A 209 -3.68 -9.41 5.90
C ARG A 209 -2.27 -9.26 5.34
N LEU A 210 -1.98 -8.12 4.72
CA LEU A 210 -0.65 -7.80 4.23
C LEU A 210 0.32 -7.67 5.41
N TYR A 211 1.23 -8.63 5.54
CA TYR A 211 2.24 -8.67 6.59
C TYR A 211 3.48 -7.84 6.23
N GLU A 212 3.94 -7.94 4.97
CA GLU A 212 5.11 -7.22 4.48
C GLU A 212 4.96 -6.84 3.01
N PHE A 213 5.34 -5.62 2.69
CA PHE A 213 5.55 -5.12 1.33
C PHE A 213 7.04 -4.92 1.10
N ASN A 214 7.59 -5.35 -0.04
CA ASN A 214 8.98 -5.11 -0.40
C ASN A 214 9.06 -4.71 -1.87
N GLY A 215 9.38 -3.45 -2.14
CA GLY A 215 9.42 -2.92 -3.50
C GLY A 215 9.59 -1.41 -3.55
N VAL A 216 9.34 -0.84 -4.72
CA VAL A 216 9.31 0.61 -4.92
C VAL A 216 8.05 1.17 -4.26
N VAL A 217 8.21 2.18 -3.41
CA VAL A 217 7.13 2.82 -2.66
C VAL A 217 6.67 4.12 -3.29
N ASN A 218 5.50 4.62 -2.85
CA ASN A 218 4.91 5.85 -3.36
C ASN A 218 5.47 7.12 -2.70
N ILE A 219 6.30 6.98 -1.66
CA ILE A 219 6.98 8.09 -1.00
C ILE A 219 8.36 8.24 -1.59
N LEU A 220 8.69 9.44 -2.07
CA LEU A 220 9.99 9.74 -2.67
C LEU A 220 11.12 9.72 -1.63
N GLY A 221 12.32 9.41 -2.07
CA GLY A 221 13.55 9.59 -1.30
C GLY A 221 13.87 11.07 -1.05
N GLU A 222 14.90 11.35 -0.26
CA GLU A 222 15.32 12.72 0.06
C GLU A 222 15.74 13.53 -1.19
N ASN A 223 16.24 12.85 -2.21
CA ASN A 223 16.64 13.44 -3.48
C ASN A 223 15.50 13.52 -4.52
N GLN A 224 14.26 13.32 -4.10
CA GLN A 224 13.08 13.25 -4.97
C GLN A 224 13.12 12.11 -5.99
N ASP A 225 13.87 11.06 -5.71
CA ASP A 225 13.95 9.85 -6.51
C ASP A 225 13.04 8.73 -5.97
N ASN A 226 12.76 7.74 -6.82
CA ASN A 226 12.05 6.55 -6.40
C ASN A 226 12.90 5.76 -5.42
N GLN A 227 12.33 5.40 -4.28
CA GLN A 227 13.01 4.57 -3.28
C GLN A 227 12.37 3.19 -3.15
N LYS A 228 13.19 2.22 -2.76
CA LYS A 228 12.73 0.89 -2.34
C LYS A 228 12.63 0.84 -0.83
N ALA A 229 11.57 0.21 -0.35
CA ALA A 229 11.40 -0.06 1.07
C ALA A 229 10.90 -1.47 1.32
N VAL A 230 11.22 -1.96 2.50
CA VAL A 230 10.54 -3.08 3.15
C VAL A 230 9.62 -2.46 4.20
N ILE A 231 8.32 -2.66 4.08
CA ILE A 231 7.32 -2.14 5.02
C ILE A 231 6.70 -3.32 5.73
N ARG A 232 6.86 -3.38 7.05
CA ARG A 232 6.19 -4.38 7.89
C ARG A 232 4.96 -3.77 8.54
N TYR A 233 3.82 -4.43 8.39
CA TYR A 233 2.53 -3.96 8.89
C TYR A 233 2.15 -4.65 10.21
N PHE A 234 1.64 -3.84 11.12
CA PHE A 234 1.13 -4.25 12.42
C PHE A 234 -0.30 -3.75 12.54
N TYR A 235 -1.19 -4.62 13.00
CA TYR A 235 -2.62 -4.36 13.08
C TYR A 235 -3.04 -4.14 14.52
N GLY A 236 -3.81 -3.09 14.76
CA GLY A 236 -4.45 -2.83 16.05
C GLY A 236 -5.56 -3.84 16.34
N SER A 237 -6.01 -3.90 17.60
CA SER A 237 -7.11 -4.77 18.03
C SER A 237 -8.41 -4.51 17.28
N ASP A 238 -8.62 -3.27 16.87
CA ASP A 238 -9.86 -2.80 16.24
C ASP A 238 -9.85 -2.92 14.71
N TYR A 239 -8.71 -3.40 14.14
CA TYR A 239 -8.63 -3.65 12.71
C TYR A 239 -9.57 -4.79 12.32
N GLN A 240 -10.55 -4.46 11.52
CA GLN A 240 -11.39 -5.44 10.81
C GLN A 240 -11.07 -5.32 9.33
N PRO A 241 -10.58 -6.40 8.66
CA PRO A 241 -10.55 -6.40 7.21
C PRO A 241 -11.99 -6.17 6.74
N ALA A 242 -12.17 -5.21 5.82
CA ALA A 242 -13.51 -4.99 5.28
C ALA A 242 -14.02 -6.32 4.69
N ASP A 243 -15.14 -6.79 5.21
CA ASP A 243 -15.81 -8.00 4.72
C ASP A 243 -16.23 -7.80 3.25
N LYS A 244 -16.24 -8.94 2.52
CA LYS A 244 -16.65 -9.02 1.10
C LYS A 244 -18.08 -8.58 0.86
#